data_63dc6117bfc2752275802ddfa0a335bf
#
_entry.id   63dc6117bfc2752275802ddfa0a335bf
#
_cell.length_a   1.000
_cell.length_b   1.000
_cell.length_c   1.000
_cell.angle_alpha   90.00
_cell.angle_beta   90.00
_cell.angle_gamma   90.00
#
_symmetry.space_group_name_H-M   'P 1'
#
loop_
_entity.id
_entity.type
_entity.pdbx_description
1 polymer ?
#
loop_
_entity_poly.entity_id
_entity_poly.type
_entity_poly.pdbx_seq_one_letter_code
_entity_poly.pdbx_strand_id
1 'polypeptide(L)'
;RIGRIRHTILDNIADRFNVKNFDRKADAIGKLRQLFALMEMISIGYPDPNLPKVTPEDLEWAHGECVKAFDFIVIKKDYLVSNPTPERFYEWLARFESYVYGKKPRALGGEPSPRARKAVVKFAKPFRLSEFAPKDKKAKKSALDELLKKLRREMQEMLDESQSLTRPLFKPGDIGGE
;
A
#
# COMPACT_ATOMS: atom_id res chain seq x y z
N ARG A 1 13.32 14.11 -6.98
CA ARG A 1 14.28 13.51 -6.01
C ARG A 1 13.65 12.35 -5.21
N ILE A 2 12.53 12.50 -4.56
CA ILE A 2 11.87 11.45 -3.75
C ILE A 2 11.59 10.17 -4.57
N GLY A 3 11.16 10.30 -5.81
CA GLY A 3 10.92 9.15 -6.70
C GLY A 3 12.14 8.27 -6.90
N ARG A 4 13.34 8.83 -6.95
CA ARG A 4 14.58 8.05 -7.07
C ARG A 4 14.97 7.35 -5.77
N ILE A 5 14.81 8.03 -4.63
CA ILE A 5 15.19 7.48 -3.31
C ILE A 5 14.49 6.15 -3.03
N ARG A 6 13.19 6.07 -3.24
CA ARG A 6 12.44 4.83 -3.01
C ARG A 6 12.90 3.67 -3.90
N HIS A 7 13.25 3.94 -5.17
CA HIS A 7 13.79 2.90 -6.04
C HIS A 7 15.18 2.46 -5.58
N THR A 8 16.05 3.41 -5.19
CA THR A 8 17.38 3.09 -4.66
C THR A 8 17.31 2.21 -3.42
N ILE A 9 16.40 2.51 -2.48
CA ILE A 9 16.20 1.69 -1.27
C ILE A 9 15.84 0.25 -1.66
N LEU A 10 14.85 0.08 -2.54
CA LEU A 10 14.37 -1.25 -2.93
C LEU A 10 15.41 -2.03 -3.75
N ASP A 11 16.13 -1.35 -4.63
CA ASP A 11 17.22 -1.97 -5.41
C ASP A 11 18.36 -2.40 -4.49
N ASN A 12 18.74 -1.62 -3.47
CA ASN A 12 19.78 -1.98 -2.49
C ASN A 12 19.41 -3.24 -1.70
N ILE A 13 18.13 -3.42 -1.33
CA ILE A 13 17.68 -4.65 -0.66
C ILE A 13 17.85 -5.85 -1.60
N ALA A 14 17.43 -5.70 -2.86
CA ALA A 14 17.56 -6.77 -3.86
C ALA A 14 19.01 -7.13 -4.13
N ASP A 15 19.91 -6.14 -4.15
CA ASP A 15 21.36 -6.34 -4.31
C ASP A 15 21.95 -7.07 -3.10
N ARG A 16 21.66 -6.62 -1.88
CA ARG A 16 22.16 -7.24 -0.64
C ARG A 16 21.72 -8.68 -0.50
N PHE A 17 20.49 -9.00 -0.91
CA PHE A 17 19.94 -10.36 -0.87
C PHE A 17 20.30 -11.18 -2.11
N ASN A 18 20.98 -10.58 -3.09
CA ASN A 18 21.30 -11.20 -4.38
C ASN A 18 20.06 -11.86 -5.06
N VAL A 19 18.97 -11.10 -5.13
CA VAL A 19 17.68 -11.59 -5.69
C VAL A 19 17.79 -11.69 -7.20
N LYS A 20 17.94 -12.90 -7.73
CA LYS A 20 18.19 -13.16 -9.15
C LYS A 20 17.09 -12.70 -10.10
N ASN A 21 15.82 -12.83 -9.71
CA ASN A 21 14.66 -12.55 -10.56
C ASN A 21 13.95 -11.25 -10.17
N PHE A 22 14.69 -10.29 -9.60
CA PHE A 22 14.10 -9.01 -9.22
C PHE A 22 13.89 -8.12 -10.46
N ASP A 23 12.64 -7.70 -10.67
CA ASP A 23 12.29 -6.82 -11.78
C ASP A 23 12.68 -5.36 -11.46
N ARG A 24 13.88 -4.98 -11.89
CA ARG A 24 14.43 -3.63 -11.69
C ARG A 24 13.69 -2.55 -12.48
N LYS A 25 12.90 -2.94 -13.51
CA LYS A 25 12.10 -2.02 -14.32
C LYS A 25 10.71 -1.80 -13.75
N ALA A 26 10.27 -2.62 -12.80
CA ALA A 26 8.98 -2.44 -12.13
C ALA A 26 8.90 -1.08 -11.43
N ASP A 27 7.70 -0.58 -11.28
CA ASP A 27 7.46 0.60 -10.46
C ASP A 27 7.77 0.30 -8.97
N ALA A 28 7.83 1.34 -8.14
CA ALA A 28 8.19 1.18 -6.73
C ALA A 28 7.22 0.28 -5.95
N ILE A 29 5.94 0.24 -6.33
CA ILE A 29 4.94 -0.64 -5.70
C ILE A 29 5.17 -2.09 -6.13
N GLY A 30 5.46 -2.32 -7.40
CA GLY A 30 5.80 -3.64 -7.92
C GLY A 30 7.06 -4.21 -7.27
N LYS A 31 8.12 -3.42 -7.16
CA LYS A 31 9.35 -3.80 -6.44
C LYS A 31 9.08 -4.13 -4.98
N LEU A 32 8.32 -3.29 -4.29
CA LEU A 32 7.95 -3.48 -2.89
C LEU A 32 7.19 -4.78 -2.67
N ARG A 33 6.23 -5.10 -3.54
CA ARG A 33 5.47 -6.36 -3.49
C ARG A 33 6.36 -7.59 -3.67
N GLN A 34 7.31 -7.53 -4.61
CA GLN A 34 8.27 -8.62 -4.83
C GLN A 34 9.12 -8.87 -3.59
N LEU A 35 9.63 -7.80 -2.96
CA LEU A 35 10.46 -7.93 -1.76
C LEU A 35 9.65 -8.42 -0.55
N PHE A 36 8.43 -7.94 -0.33
CA PHE A 36 7.59 -8.45 0.75
C PHE A 36 7.23 -9.93 0.56
N ALA A 37 6.85 -10.34 -0.65
CA ALA A 37 6.58 -11.74 -0.93
C ALA A 37 7.81 -12.62 -0.71
N LEU A 38 8.99 -12.15 -1.11
CA LEU A 38 10.26 -12.83 -0.88
C LEU A 38 10.55 -12.98 0.63
N MET A 39 10.45 -11.90 1.38
CA MET A 39 10.70 -11.91 2.83
C MET A 39 9.69 -12.80 3.56
N GLU A 40 8.44 -12.84 3.15
CA GLU A 40 7.43 -13.72 3.69
C GLU A 40 7.77 -15.19 3.43
N MET A 41 8.16 -15.55 2.19
CA MET A 41 8.59 -16.91 1.87
C MET A 41 9.80 -17.35 2.70
N ILE A 42 10.76 -16.47 2.90
CA ILE A 42 11.92 -16.76 3.75
C ILE A 42 11.49 -16.96 5.20
N SER A 43 10.63 -16.07 5.73
CA SER A 43 10.17 -16.09 7.11
C SER A 43 9.40 -17.35 7.48
N ILE A 44 8.58 -17.89 6.55
CA ILE A 44 7.83 -19.12 6.76
C ILE A 44 8.64 -20.39 6.43
N GLY A 45 9.90 -20.25 6.00
CA GLY A 45 10.74 -21.39 5.61
C GLY A 45 10.22 -22.11 4.37
N TYR A 46 9.71 -21.36 3.37
CA TYR A 46 9.20 -21.96 2.13
C TYR A 46 10.28 -22.76 1.43
N PRO A 47 10.01 -24.02 1.00
CA PRO A 47 11.01 -24.93 0.47
C PRO A 47 11.36 -24.61 -1.00
N ASP A 48 11.99 -23.47 -1.27
CA ASP A 48 12.53 -23.10 -2.58
C ASP A 48 14.06 -22.93 -2.46
N PRO A 49 14.86 -23.74 -3.20
CA PRO A 49 16.31 -23.65 -3.18
C PRO A 49 16.88 -22.36 -3.77
N ASN A 50 16.05 -21.60 -4.48
CA ASN A 50 16.43 -20.29 -5.06
C ASN A 50 16.25 -19.12 -4.09
N LEU A 51 15.62 -19.33 -2.94
CA LEU A 51 15.49 -18.29 -1.93
C LEU A 51 16.87 -17.90 -1.39
N PRO A 52 17.14 -16.60 -1.23
CA PRO A 52 18.39 -16.15 -0.64
C PRO A 52 18.47 -16.61 0.83
N LYS A 53 19.67 -17.02 1.22
CA LYS A 53 19.97 -17.33 2.62
C LYS A 53 20.36 -16.02 3.31
N VAL A 54 19.48 -15.52 4.15
CA VAL A 54 19.65 -14.27 4.90
C VAL A 54 19.50 -14.52 6.39
N THR A 55 20.14 -13.69 7.19
CA THR A 55 19.99 -13.78 8.65
C THR A 55 18.68 -13.14 9.11
N PRO A 56 18.17 -13.45 10.31
CA PRO A 56 17.01 -12.78 10.87
C PRO A 56 17.22 -11.26 10.98
N GLU A 57 18.42 -10.81 11.28
CA GLU A 57 18.80 -9.39 11.38
C GLU A 57 18.72 -8.70 10.02
N ASP A 58 19.21 -9.37 8.94
CA ASP A 58 19.07 -8.86 7.58
C ASP A 58 17.61 -8.77 7.15
N LEU A 59 16.79 -9.73 7.56
CA LEU A 59 15.36 -9.73 7.25
C LEU A 59 14.64 -8.58 7.96
N GLU A 60 14.95 -8.33 9.24
CA GLU A 60 14.40 -7.19 9.99
C GLU A 60 14.85 -5.85 9.37
N TRP A 61 16.13 -5.74 9.02
CA TRP A 61 16.66 -4.57 8.32
C TRP A 61 15.90 -4.32 7.00
N ALA A 62 15.78 -5.35 6.16
CA ALA A 62 15.11 -5.23 4.87
C ALA A 62 13.63 -4.85 5.01
N HIS A 63 12.95 -5.41 6.00
CA HIS A 63 11.58 -5.02 6.32
C HIS A 63 11.50 -3.53 6.69
N GLY A 64 12.40 -3.05 7.53
CA GLY A 64 12.48 -1.64 7.90
C GLY A 64 12.71 -0.72 6.69
N GLU A 65 13.62 -1.10 5.78
CA GLU A 65 13.89 -0.35 4.55
C GLU A 65 12.68 -0.37 3.59
N CYS A 66 11.98 -1.49 3.47
CA CYS A 66 10.73 -1.57 2.71
C CYS A 66 9.65 -0.64 3.27
N VAL A 67 9.51 -0.55 4.59
CA VAL A 67 8.56 0.39 5.23
C VAL A 67 8.95 1.83 4.93
N LYS A 68 10.24 2.19 4.99
CA LYS A 68 10.72 3.53 4.58
C LYS A 68 10.38 3.82 3.12
N ALA A 69 10.64 2.87 2.21
CA ALA A 69 10.30 3.03 0.80
C ALA A 69 8.79 3.23 0.60
N PHE A 70 7.96 2.50 1.33
CA PHE A 70 6.51 2.67 1.33
C PHE A 70 6.10 4.07 1.82
N ASP A 71 6.70 4.56 2.90
CA ASP A 71 6.44 5.90 3.40
C ASP A 71 6.74 6.96 2.33
N PHE A 72 7.84 6.82 1.58
CA PHE A 72 8.15 7.70 0.43
C PHE A 72 7.17 7.56 -0.74
N ILE A 73 6.43 6.45 -0.85
CA ILE A 73 5.36 6.31 -1.83
C ILE A 73 4.11 7.08 -1.36
N VAL A 74 3.82 7.06 -0.07
CA VAL A 74 2.62 7.67 0.53
C VAL A 74 2.81 9.16 0.79
N ILE A 75 4.02 9.60 1.23
CA ILE A 75 4.35 11.01 1.46
C ILE A 75 4.46 11.76 0.12
N LYS A 76 3.32 11.99 -0.52
CA LYS A 76 3.21 12.79 -1.74
C LYS A 76 2.38 14.03 -1.45
N LYS A 77 2.76 15.17 -2.08
CA LYS A 77 1.95 16.38 -2.05
C LYS A 77 0.50 16.09 -2.48
N ASP A 78 0.35 15.35 -3.57
CA ASP A 78 -0.96 15.03 -4.15
C ASP A 78 -1.84 14.18 -3.22
N TYR A 79 -1.26 13.34 -2.36
CA TYR A 79 -2.01 12.53 -1.40
C TYR A 79 -2.81 13.39 -0.42
N LEU A 80 -2.21 14.46 0.07
CA LEU A 80 -2.87 15.38 1.00
C LEU A 80 -3.77 16.38 0.27
N VAL A 81 -3.28 16.94 -0.84
CA VAL A 81 -3.98 18.00 -1.56
C VAL A 81 -5.26 17.49 -2.24
N SER A 82 -5.24 16.27 -2.78
CA SER A 82 -6.40 15.69 -3.48
C SER A 82 -7.60 15.43 -2.58
N ASN A 83 -7.36 15.14 -1.30
CA ASN A 83 -8.42 14.90 -0.33
C ASN A 83 -7.90 15.23 1.09
N PRO A 84 -7.93 16.54 1.48
CA PRO A 84 -7.30 17.04 2.70
C PRO A 84 -8.13 16.76 3.96
N THR A 85 -8.30 15.49 4.29
CA THR A 85 -9.01 15.09 5.51
C THR A 85 -8.09 15.11 6.74
N PRO A 86 -8.64 15.29 7.94
CA PRO A 86 -7.87 15.20 9.19
C PRO A 86 -7.12 13.87 9.32
N GLU A 87 -7.70 12.77 8.86
CA GLU A 87 -7.11 11.43 8.90
C GLU A 87 -5.89 11.34 7.99
N ARG A 88 -5.98 11.83 6.75
CA ARG A 88 -4.84 11.87 5.82
C ARG A 88 -3.73 12.78 6.30
N PHE A 89 -4.08 13.93 6.86
CA PHE A 89 -3.10 14.85 7.43
C PHE A 89 -2.36 14.22 8.61
N TYR A 90 -3.10 13.58 9.52
CA TYR A 90 -2.49 12.90 10.66
C TYR A 90 -1.57 11.74 10.21
N GLU A 91 -2.01 10.92 9.27
CA GLU A 91 -1.20 9.85 8.71
C GLU A 91 0.07 10.38 8.05
N TRP A 92 -0.07 11.41 7.23
CA TRP A 92 1.04 12.05 6.55
C TRP A 92 2.06 12.62 7.54
N LEU A 93 1.59 13.39 8.53
CA LEU A 93 2.42 14.01 9.56
C LEU A 93 3.17 12.95 10.38
N ALA A 94 2.47 11.92 10.79
CA ALA A 94 3.02 10.88 11.63
C ALA A 94 4.09 10.03 10.90
N ARG A 95 3.92 9.78 9.59
CA ARG A 95 4.93 9.12 8.73
C ARG A 95 6.15 10.02 8.55
N PHE A 96 5.92 11.30 8.30
CA PHE A 96 6.98 12.28 8.14
C PHE A 96 7.80 12.46 9.44
N GLU A 97 7.12 12.55 10.57
CA GLU A 97 7.75 12.63 11.91
C GLU A 97 8.62 11.38 12.19
N SER A 98 8.10 10.19 11.92
CA SER A 98 8.85 8.93 12.08
C SER A 98 10.14 8.95 11.26
N TYR A 99 10.08 9.45 10.03
CA TYR A 99 11.24 9.55 9.15
C TYR A 99 12.27 10.58 9.65
N VAL A 100 11.81 11.79 10.03
CA VAL A 100 12.69 12.89 10.47
C VAL A 100 13.42 12.55 11.76
N TYR A 101 12.72 11.94 12.71
CA TYR A 101 13.30 11.59 14.02
C TYR A 101 13.95 10.21 14.09
N GLY A 102 14.02 9.48 12.97
CA GLY A 102 14.60 8.15 12.94
C GLY A 102 13.92 7.14 13.86
N LYS A 103 12.64 7.36 14.16
CA LYS A 103 11.86 6.43 15.00
C LYS A 103 11.69 5.10 14.28
N LYS A 104 11.48 4.02 15.05
CA LYS A 104 11.21 2.69 14.49
C LYS A 104 10.14 2.77 13.40
N PRO A 105 10.38 2.19 12.22
CA PRO A 105 9.40 2.19 11.14
C PRO A 105 8.06 1.61 11.62
N ARG A 106 6.98 2.21 11.18
CA ARG A 106 5.64 1.76 11.52
C ARG A 106 5.28 0.50 10.75
N ALA A 107 4.41 -0.32 11.34
CA ALA A 107 3.74 -1.37 10.58
C ALA A 107 2.93 -0.77 9.41
N LEU A 108 2.80 -1.51 8.33
CA LEU A 108 1.89 -1.19 7.24
C LEU A 108 0.46 -1.10 7.81
N GLY A 109 -0.12 0.05 7.89
CA GLY A 109 -1.44 0.26 8.49
C GLY A 109 -1.50 1.47 9.41
N GLY A 110 -0.34 2.04 9.72
CA GLY A 110 -0.21 3.25 10.50
C GLY A 110 -0.43 3.03 12.01
N GLU A 111 -0.17 4.06 12.77
CA GLU A 111 -0.45 4.05 14.21
C GLU A 111 -1.90 4.40 14.50
N PRO A 112 -2.49 3.80 15.53
CA PRO A 112 -3.80 4.22 15.99
C PRO A 112 -3.73 5.69 16.42
N SER A 113 -4.74 6.46 16.01
CA SER A 113 -4.85 7.86 16.45
C SER A 113 -5.08 7.92 17.96
N PRO A 114 -4.39 8.81 18.68
CA PRO A 114 -4.67 9.03 20.10
C PRO A 114 -6.04 9.71 20.34
N ARG A 115 -6.69 10.21 19.28
CA ARG A 115 -8.01 10.84 19.37
C ARG A 115 -9.10 9.80 19.14
N ALA A 116 -10.19 9.92 19.89
CA ALA A 116 -11.38 9.12 19.66
C ALA A 116 -11.88 9.29 18.22
N ARG A 117 -12.13 8.17 17.54
CA ARG A 117 -12.65 8.13 16.17
C ARG A 117 -13.94 7.32 16.13
N LYS A 118 -14.82 7.72 15.22
CA LYS A 118 -16.01 6.95 14.90
C LYS A 118 -15.69 6.07 13.69
N ALA A 119 -15.78 4.75 13.88
CA ALA A 119 -15.75 3.82 12.75
C ALA A 119 -17.12 3.74 12.12
N VAL A 120 -17.18 3.90 10.80
CA VAL A 120 -18.39 3.71 10.01
C VAL A 120 -18.20 2.51 9.11
N VAL A 121 -19.01 1.49 9.31
CA VAL A 121 -18.99 0.26 8.52
C VAL A 121 -20.24 0.22 7.67
N LYS A 122 -20.09 0.09 6.36
CA LYS A 122 -21.17 -0.06 5.41
C LYS A 122 -21.10 -1.42 4.75
N PHE A 123 -22.23 -2.02 4.52
CA PHE A 123 -22.38 -3.30 3.82
C PHE A 123 -23.14 -3.07 2.51
N ALA A 124 -22.57 -3.54 1.41
CA ALA A 124 -23.28 -3.61 0.15
C ALA A 124 -24.38 -4.69 0.19
N LYS A 125 -25.30 -4.65 -0.77
CA LYS A 125 -26.29 -5.71 -0.92
C LYS A 125 -25.59 -7.04 -1.22
N PRO A 126 -25.94 -8.14 -0.54
CA PRO A 126 -25.35 -9.43 -0.84
C PRO A 126 -25.74 -9.88 -2.25
N PHE A 127 -24.82 -10.57 -2.93
CA PHE A 127 -25.04 -11.19 -4.22
C PHE A 127 -24.42 -12.59 -4.23
N ARG A 128 -24.85 -13.43 -5.16
CA ARG A 128 -24.34 -14.79 -5.28
C ARG A 128 -23.20 -14.83 -6.30
N LEU A 129 -22.11 -15.48 -5.97
CA LEU A 129 -20.98 -15.68 -6.90
C LEU A 129 -21.40 -16.47 -8.15
N SER A 130 -22.44 -17.30 -8.04
CA SER A 130 -23.01 -18.03 -9.19
C SER A 130 -23.56 -17.12 -10.29
N GLU A 131 -23.91 -15.87 -9.98
CA GLU A 131 -24.34 -14.88 -10.98
C GLU A 131 -23.19 -14.52 -11.96
N PHE A 132 -21.95 -14.74 -11.56
CA PHE A 132 -20.73 -14.51 -12.32
C PHE A 132 -20.04 -15.82 -12.73
N ALA A 133 -20.71 -16.95 -12.61
CA ALA A 133 -20.14 -18.24 -13.00
C ALA A 133 -19.82 -18.25 -14.51
N PRO A 134 -18.58 -18.57 -14.91
CA PRO A 134 -18.23 -18.64 -16.32
C PRO A 134 -18.96 -19.78 -17.00
N LYS A 135 -19.54 -19.53 -18.18
CA LYS A 135 -20.24 -20.56 -18.98
C LYS A 135 -19.29 -21.62 -19.52
N ASP A 136 -18.02 -21.26 -19.73
CA ASP A 136 -16.99 -22.13 -20.21
C ASP A 136 -15.59 -21.70 -19.72
N LYS A 137 -14.55 -22.48 -20.05
CA LYS A 137 -13.17 -22.17 -19.64
C LYS A 137 -12.63 -20.86 -20.23
N LYS A 138 -13.11 -20.44 -21.40
CA LYS A 138 -12.66 -19.21 -22.09
C LYS A 138 -13.30 -17.97 -21.45
N ALA A 139 -14.50 -18.09 -20.90
CA ALA A 139 -15.23 -17.00 -20.25
C ALA A 139 -14.74 -16.67 -18.82
N LYS A 140 -13.82 -17.44 -18.24
CA LYS A 140 -13.34 -17.23 -16.87
C LYS A 140 -12.79 -15.83 -16.62
N LYS A 141 -11.98 -15.30 -17.54
CA LYS A 141 -11.38 -13.97 -17.41
C LYS A 141 -12.45 -12.88 -17.44
N SER A 142 -13.38 -12.96 -18.40
CA SER A 142 -14.49 -12.01 -18.53
C SER A 142 -15.39 -12.02 -17.30
N ALA A 143 -15.74 -13.20 -16.79
CA ALA A 143 -16.57 -13.35 -15.58
C ALA A 143 -15.90 -12.73 -14.35
N LEU A 144 -14.58 -12.94 -14.20
CA LEU A 144 -13.81 -12.29 -13.12
C LEU A 144 -13.76 -10.78 -13.28
N ASP A 145 -13.56 -10.28 -14.50
CA ASP A 145 -13.52 -8.83 -14.78
C ASP A 145 -14.88 -8.17 -14.47
N GLU A 146 -15.99 -8.83 -14.78
CA GLU A 146 -17.34 -8.35 -14.45
C GLU A 146 -17.57 -8.30 -12.93
N LEU A 147 -17.18 -9.36 -12.21
CA LEU A 147 -17.24 -9.39 -10.75
C LEU A 147 -16.41 -8.26 -10.13
N LEU A 148 -15.18 -8.06 -10.59
CA LEU A 148 -14.31 -6.99 -10.11
C LEU A 148 -14.87 -5.60 -10.42
N LYS A 149 -15.47 -5.39 -11.59
CA LYS A 149 -16.15 -4.13 -11.93
C LYS A 149 -17.33 -3.85 -11.00
N LYS A 150 -18.16 -4.88 -10.71
CA LYS A 150 -19.26 -4.74 -9.76
C LYS A 150 -18.76 -4.36 -8.37
N LEU A 151 -17.79 -5.09 -7.84
CA LEU A 151 -17.22 -4.82 -6.52
C LEU A 151 -16.65 -3.39 -6.42
N ARG A 152 -15.85 -2.98 -7.42
CA ARG A 152 -15.28 -1.63 -7.46
C ARG A 152 -16.34 -0.55 -7.47
N ARG A 153 -17.38 -0.71 -8.28
CA ARG A 153 -18.48 0.25 -8.35
C ARG A 153 -19.20 0.38 -7.01
N GLU A 154 -19.60 -0.73 -6.39
CA GLU A 154 -20.31 -0.70 -5.11
C GLU A 154 -19.44 -0.13 -3.97
N MET A 155 -18.15 -0.47 -3.95
CA MET A 155 -17.22 0.13 -2.98
C MET A 155 -17.07 1.64 -3.21
N GLN A 156 -16.99 2.08 -4.47
CA GLN A 156 -16.87 3.50 -4.80
C GLN A 156 -18.12 4.28 -4.40
N GLU A 157 -19.31 3.74 -4.69
CA GLU A 157 -20.59 4.33 -4.28
C GLU A 157 -20.67 4.51 -2.75
N MET A 158 -20.28 3.49 -1.98
CA MET A 158 -20.24 3.58 -0.52
C MET A 158 -19.21 4.59 0.01
N LEU A 159 -18.07 4.73 -0.67
CA LEU A 159 -17.06 5.72 -0.34
C LEU A 159 -17.55 7.14 -0.64
N ASP A 160 -18.17 7.35 -1.81
CA ASP A 160 -18.70 8.65 -2.22
C ASP A 160 -19.79 9.15 -1.27
N GLU A 161 -20.70 8.27 -0.87
CA GLU A 161 -21.69 8.58 0.18
C GLU A 161 -21.06 8.92 1.54
N SER A 162 -19.87 8.37 1.81
CA SER A 162 -19.18 8.57 3.08
C SER A 162 -18.36 9.86 3.11
N GLN A 163 -18.13 10.52 1.97
CA GLN A 163 -17.36 11.77 1.91
C GLN A 163 -17.96 12.89 2.75
N SER A 164 -19.29 12.93 2.89
CA SER A 164 -19.99 13.91 3.73
C SER A 164 -19.73 13.75 5.23
N LEU A 165 -19.21 12.61 5.65
CA LEU A 165 -18.89 12.32 7.06
C LEU A 165 -17.57 12.96 7.51
N THR A 166 -16.73 13.41 6.57
CA THR A 166 -15.43 14.00 6.84
C THR A 166 -15.39 15.42 6.33
N ARG A 167 -14.95 16.36 7.19
CA ARG A 167 -14.76 17.75 6.78
C ARG A 167 -13.32 17.94 6.29
N PRO A 168 -13.09 18.48 5.09
CA PRO A 168 -11.75 18.80 4.63
C PRO A 168 -11.14 19.90 5.51
N LEU A 169 -9.84 19.84 5.74
CA LEU A 169 -9.09 20.86 6.52
C LEU A 169 -8.94 22.18 5.73
N PHE A 170 -8.91 22.07 4.40
CA PHE A 170 -8.79 23.20 3.46
C PHE A 170 -9.42 22.82 2.13
N LYS A 171 -9.71 23.79 1.28
CA LYS A 171 -10.23 23.52 -0.07
C LYS A 171 -9.09 23.07 -0.98
N PRO A 172 -9.33 22.10 -1.87
CA PRO A 172 -8.38 21.81 -2.94
C PRO A 172 -8.06 23.09 -3.72
N GLY A 173 -6.80 23.45 -3.80
CA GLY A 173 -6.36 24.72 -4.42
C GLY A 173 -5.87 25.79 -3.44
N ASP A 174 -6.28 25.76 -2.18
CA ASP A 174 -5.76 26.72 -1.16
C ASP A 174 -4.27 26.46 -0.82
N ILE A 175 -3.75 25.26 -1.16
CA ILE A 175 -2.33 24.90 -1.08
C ILE A 175 -1.76 24.76 -2.49
N GLY A 176 -1.95 25.75 -3.29
CA GLY A 176 -1.49 25.81 -4.67
C GLY A 176 -0.51 26.94 -4.91
N GLY A 177 0.36 27.17 -4.01
CA GLY A 177 1.48 28.07 -4.25
C GLY A 177 2.64 27.27 -4.82
N GLU A 178 2.92 27.48 -6.13
CA GLU A 178 4.17 27.36 -6.88
C GLU A 178 5.00 26.07 -6.74
#